data_e2d0397ac0718d14a84ea1953f508104
#
_entry.id   e2d0397ac0718d14a84ea1953f508104
#
_cell.length_a   1.000
_cell.length_b   1.000
_cell.length_c   1.000
_cell.angle_alpha   90.00
_cell.angle_beta   90.00
_cell.angle_gamma   90.00
#
_symmetry.space_group_name_H-M   'P 1'
#
loop_
_entity.id
_entity.type
_entity.pdbx_description
1 polymer ?
#
loop_
_entity_poly.entity_id
_entity_poly.type
_entity_poly.pdbx_seq_one_letter_code
_entity_poly.pdbx_strand_id
1 'polypeptide(L)'
;RAKSLLAAELPKAEIKKQTSAVVLDGVLAPGEWDDATVLLLENADGSEDAAPTKVYMSYTDDGVYMAFDVPAKTPLPDNPRTKFDDAVFANPDCVEIMLQVLPDTPENIGSYAHYCFDFAGNMFDEAACNGNVFWSGDWQVRTAPTETGWSAEVFIRPTATNMTRYATQVEDKMYSTEKLPGPVPPVPEAGQQWKVNVHRIENSSGKIQSWGRGGFKFHLPSYFGTVELK
;
A
#
# COMPACT_ATOMS: atom_id res chain seq x y z
N ARG A 1 8.25 -29.24 8.22
CA ARG A 1 9.23 -28.53 9.08
C ARG A 1 8.99 -27.06 8.85
N ALA A 2 8.33 -26.36 9.77
CA ALA A 2 8.20 -24.91 9.72
C ALA A 2 9.61 -24.30 9.69
N LYS A 3 9.93 -23.57 8.61
CA LYS A 3 11.11 -22.70 8.58
C LYS A 3 10.93 -21.70 9.72
N SER A 4 11.94 -21.60 10.57
CA SER A 4 11.94 -20.60 11.63
C SER A 4 11.79 -19.22 11.00
N LEU A 5 10.63 -18.61 11.15
CA LEU A 5 10.29 -17.26 10.66
C LEU A 5 11.23 -16.18 11.24
N LEU A 6 12.04 -16.52 12.23
CA LEU A 6 12.96 -15.61 12.92
C LEU A 6 14.31 -15.41 12.21
N ALA A 7 14.65 -16.21 11.20
CA ALA A 7 15.97 -16.19 10.57
C ALA A 7 15.97 -15.85 9.06
N ALA A 8 14.81 -15.65 8.43
CA ALA A 8 14.77 -15.26 7.03
C ALA A 8 15.17 -13.79 6.89
N GLU A 9 16.07 -13.49 5.95
CA GLU A 9 16.35 -12.10 5.57
C GLU A 9 15.08 -11.41 5.06
N LEU A 10 14.97 -10.11 5.32
CA LEU A 10 13.88 -9.31 4.77
C LEU A 10 14.06 -9.16 3.25
N PRO A 11 12.98 -9.15 2.48
CA PRO A 11 13.06 -9.04 1.03
C PRO A 11 13.69 -7.71 0.61
N LYS A 12 14.35 -7.74 -0.54
CA LYS A 12 14.95 -6.57 -1.19
C LYS A 12 14.57 -6.58 -2.66
N ALA A 13 14.33 -5.39 -3.21
CA ALA A 13 14.05 -5.24 -4.64
C ALA A 13 14.66 -3.94 -5.18
N GLU A 14 14.94 -3.93 -6.47
CA GLU A 14 15.32 -2.74 -7.23
C GLU A 14 14.10 -2.26 -8.01
N ILE A 15 13.69 -1.03 -7.80
CA ILE A 15 12.52 -0.44 -8.45
C ILE A 15 12.97 0.46 -9.59
N LYS A 16 12.48 0.15 -10.78
CA LYS A 16 12.87 0.88 -11.99
C LYS A 16 11.98 2.10 -12.22
N LYS A 17 12.56 3.08 -12.91
CA LYS A 17 11.80 4.22 -13.39
C LYS A 17 10.84 3.79 -14.48
N GLN A 18 9.59 4.21 -14.38
CA GLN A 18 8.54 3.95 -15.37
C GLN A 18 8.83 4.74 -16.63
N THR A 19 8.83 4.07 -17.79
CA THR A 19 9.00 4.70 -19.10
C THR A 19 7.72 4.69 -19.93
N SER A 20 6.85 3.70 -19.70
CA SER A 20 5.53 3.60 -20.32
C SER A 20 4.52 4.49 -19.62
N ALA A 21 3.57 5.04 -20.36
CA ALA A 21 2.46 5.77 -19.76
C ALA A 21 1.54 4.80 -19.00
N VAL A 22 1.16 5.17 -17.78
CA VAL A 22 0.18 4.45 -16.96
C VAL A 22 -1.16 5.18 -17.03
N VAL A 23 -2.22 4.47 -17.35
CA VAL A 23 -3.59 4.97 -17.31
C VAL A 23 -4.27 4.39 -16.08
N LEU A 24 -4.48 5.21 -15.07
CA LEU A 24 -5.13 4.75 -13.83
C LEU A 24 -6.62 4.46 -14.07
N ASP A 25 -6.94 3.27 -14.51
CA ASP A 25 -8.31 2.81 -14.72
C ASP A 25 -8.64 1.50 -13.97
N GLY A 26 -7.63 0.92 -13.33
CA GLY A 26 -7.70 -0.33 -12.56
C GLY A 26 -7.44 -1.58 -13.41
N VAL A 27 -7.21 -1.43 -14.72
CA VAL A 27 -6.97 -2.54 -15.64
C VAL A 27 -5.48 -2.61 -15.98
N LEU A 28 -4.82 -3.71 -15.65
CA LEU A 28 -3.43 -3.94 -16.01
C LEU A 28 -3.29 -4.23 -17.50
N ALA A 29 -3.21 -3.18 -18.32
CA ALA A 29 -3.12 -3.33 -19.76
C ALA A 29 -1.76 -3.91 -20.21
N PRO A 30 -1.72 -4.71 -21.30
CA PRO A 30 -0.47 -5.22 -21.84
C PRO A 30 0.52 -4.10 -22.18
N GLY A 31 1.76 -4.24 -21.72
CA GLY A 31 2.83 -3.28 -21.97
C GLY A 31 2.91 -2.11 -20.97
N GLU A 32 1.87 -1.88 -20.20
CA GLU A 32 1.79 -0.76 -19.27
C GLU A 32 2.73 -0.93 -18.07
N TRP A 33 2.85 -2.16 -17.59
CA TRP A 33 3.62 -2.52 -16.40
C TRP A 33 4.89 -3.33 -16.72
N ASP A 34 5.35 -3.33 -17.98
CA ASP A 34 6.52 -4.12 -18.39
C ASP A 34 7.83 -3.65 -17.74
N ASP A 35 7.93 -2.36 -17.42
CA ASP A 35 9.09 -1.79 -16.71
C ASP A 35 9.05 -2.00 -15.18
N ALA A 36 7.90 -2.35 -14.64
CA ALA A 36 7.70 -2.46 -13.20
C ALA A 36 8.42 -3.67 -12.62
N THR A 37 8.89 -3.52 -11.39
CA THR A 37 9.42 -4.64 -10.61
C THR A 37 8.28 -5.37 -9.93
N VAL A 38 8.26 -6.70 -10.07
CA VAL A 38 7.22 -7.54 -9.47
C VAL A 38 7.63 -7.98 -8.08
N LEU A 39 6.79 -7.66 -7.10
CA LEU A 39 6.88 -8.13 -5.72
C LEU A 39 5.79 -9.19 -5.52
N LEU A 40 6.17 -10.38 -5.09
CA LEU A 40 5.23 -11.46 -4.79
C LEU A 40 4.92 -11.45 -3.29
N LEU A 41 3.65 -11.46 -2.94
CA LEU A 41 3.25 -11.60 -1.55
C LEU A 41 3.26 -13.07 -1.14
N GLU A 42 3.84 -13.35 0.02
CA GLU A 42 3.88 -14.68 0.63
C GLU A 42 2.80 -14.80 1.72
N ASN A 43 2.28 -15.99 1.93
CA ASN A 43 1.38 -16.22 3.05
C ASN A 43 2.09 -15.97 4.38
N ALA A 44 1.46 -15.23 5.28
CA ALA A 44 2.03 -14.84 6.56
C ALA A 44 2.35 -16.03 7.49
N ASP A 45 1.71 -17.18 7.28
CA ASP A 45 1.98 -18.42 8.00
C ASP A 45 3.12 -19.26 7.38
N GLY A 46 3.71 -18.78 6.27
CA GLY A 46 4.79 -19.45 5.54
C GLY A 46 4.34 -20.63 4.68
N SER A 47 3.04 -20.83 4.50
CA SER A 47 2.52 -21.80 3.54
C SER A 47 2.70 -21.31 2.10
N GLU A 48 2.83 -22.25 1.16
CA GLU A 48 2.88 -21.90 -0.26
C GLU A 48 1.51 -21.46 -0.77
N ASP A 49 1.52 -20.49 -1.67
CA ASP A 49 0.34 -20.03 -2.39
C ASP A 49 0.47 -20.36 -3.87
N ALA A 50 -0.48 -21.11 -4.40
CA ALA A 50 -0.51 -21.43 -5.83
C ALA A 50 -0.85 -20.21 -6.71
N ALA A 51 -1.47 -19.19 -6.15
CA ALA A 51 -1.84 -17.95 -6.82
C ALA A 51 -1.57 -16.76 -5.89
N PRO A 52 -0.31 -16.36 -5.70
CA PRO A 52 0.04 -15.24 -4.85
C PRO A 52 -0.42 -13.92 -5.46
N THR A 53 -0.74 -12.96 -4.60
CA THR A 53 -0.93 -11.57 -5.05
C THR A 53 0.37 -11.05 -5.62
N LYS A 54 0.32 -10.45 -6.81
CA LYS A 54 1.45 -9.79 -7.45
C LYS A 54 1.30 -8.29 -7.30
N VAL A 55 2.39 -7.65 -6.94
CA VAL A 55 2.48 -6.20 -6.85
C VAL A 55 3.53 -5.74 -7.85
N TYR A 56 3.13 -4.89 -8.77
CA TYR A 56 4.01 -4.22 -9.72
C TYR A 56 4.36 -2.87 -9.13
N MET A 57 5.63 -2.54 -9.04
CA MET A 57 6.08 -1.27 -8.47
C MET A 57 7.06 -0.59 -9.41
N SER A 58 6.82 0.69 -9.66
CA SER A 58 7.67 1.57 -10.46
C SER A 58 7.57 3.01 -9.92
N TYR A 59 8.34 3.94 -10.47
CA TYR A 59 8.27 5.34 -10.07
C TYR A 59 8.51 6.26 -11.27
N THR A 60 8.06 7.50 -11.12
CA THR A 60 8.40 8.64 -11.99
C THR A 60 8.86 9.81 -11.13
N ASP A 61 9.22 10.93 -11.75
CA ASP A 61 9.54 12.16 -11.01
C ASP A 61 8.32 12.74 -10.27
N ASP A 62 7.10 12.29 -10.62
CA ASP A 62 5.85 12.75 -10.03
C ASP A 62 5.37 11.89 -8.85
N GLY A 63 5.93 10.69 -8.66
CA GLY A 63 5.51 9.79 -7.59
C GLY A 63 5.76 8.32 -7.86
N VAL A 64 5.15 7.49 -7.02
CA VAL A 64 5.24 6.03 -7.09
C VAL A 64 3.97 5.46 -7.70
N TYR A 65 4.15 4.55 -8.64
CA TYR A 65 3.09 3.76 -9.24
C TYR A 65 3.14 2.33 -8.71
N MET A 66 1.99 1.80 -8.36
CA MET A 66 1.84 0.39 -8.00
C MET A 66 0.61 -0.20 -8.67
N ALA A 67 0.72 -1.44 -9.13
CA ALA A 67 -0.43 -2.21 -9.58
C ALA A 67 -0.51 -3.54 -8.86
N PHE A 68 -1.70 -4.08 -8.79
CA PHE A 68 -2.04 -5.27 -8.00
C PHE A 68 -2.84 -6.23 -8.86
N ASP A 69 -2.33 -7.45 -9.00
CA ASP A 69 -3.06 -8.61 -9.53
C ASP A 69 -3.45 -9.47 -8.32
N VAL A 70 -4.73 -9.43 -7.97
CA VAL A 70 -5.25 -9.99 -6.72
C VAL A 70 -6.18 -11.17 -7.01
N PRO A 71 -5.69 -12.41 -6.95
CA PRO A 71 -6.52 -13.58 -7.09
C PRO A 71 -7.55 -13.69 -5.95
N ALA A 72 -8.83 -13.80 -6.27
CA ALA A 72 -9.90 -13.94 -5.30
C ALA A 72 -10.88 -15.03 -5.73
N LYS A 73 -11.27 -15.90 -4.82
CA LYS A 73 -12.12 -17.07 -5.12
C LYS A 73 -13.60 -16.80 -5.04
N THR A 74 -14.03 -15.72 -4.41
CA THR A 74 -15.43 -15.39 -4.19
C THR A 74 -15.80 -14.10 -4.91
N PRO A 75 -17.03 -13.98 -5.41
CA PRO A 75 -17.53 -12.70 -5.89
C PRO A 75 -17.36 -11.67 -4.78
N LEU A 76 -16.71 -10.57 -5.11
CA LEU A 76 -16.51 -9.49 -4.16
C LEU A 76 -17.80 -8.71 -4.05
N PRO A 77 -18.32 -8.48 -2.85
CA PRO A 77 -19.55 -7.71 -2.68
C PRO A 77 -19.31 -6.27 -3.13
N ASP A 78 -20.27 -5.73 -3.83
CA ASP A 78 -20.37 -4.29 -4.05
C ASP A 78 -20.64 -3.65 -2.67
N ASN A 79 -19.64 -2.98 -2.15
CA ASN A 79 -19.71 -2.30 -0.85
C ASN A 79 -19.34 -0.83 -1.03
N PRO A 80 -20.23 -0.03 -1.64
CA PRO A 80 -19.93 1.35 -1.90
C PRO A 80 -19.66 2.09 -0.59
N ARG A 81 -18.62 2.87 -0.59
CA ARG A 81 -18.23 3.65 0.55
C ARG A 81 -19.24 4.74 0.85
N THR A 82 -19.61 4.85 2.12
CA THR A 82 -20.50 5.91 2.61
C THR A 82 -19.72 7.05 3.29
N LYS A 83 -18.50 6.78 3.74
CA LYS A 83 -17.66 7.76 4.42
C LYS A 83 -16.21 7.66 3.95
N PHE A 84 -15.53 8.80 3.93
CA PHE A 84 -14.09 8.86 3.65
C PHE A 84 -13.32 8.35 4.88
N ASP A 85 -12.17 7.70 4.67
CA ASP A 85 -11.34 7.10 5.73
C ASP A 85 -12.12 6.18 6.69
N ASP A 86 -13.17 5.54 6.20
CA ASP A 86 -13.87 4.52 6.95
C ASP A 86 -13.03 3.24 7.04
N ALA A 87 -13.32 2.41 8.01
CA ALA A 87 -12.53 1.20 8.31
C ALA A 87 -12.56 0.18 7.15
N VAL A 88 -11.71 0.40 6.16
CA VAL A 88 -11.54 -0.48 4.99
C VAL A 88 -11.09 -1.88 5.40
N PHE A 89 -10.37 -2.00 6.53
CA PHE A 89 -9.87 -3.27 7.08
C PHE A 89 -10.97 -4.29 7.42
N ALA A 90 -12.21 -3.84 7.59
CA ALA A 90 -13.34 -4.73 7.86
C ALA A 90 -13.95 -5.31 6.58
N ASN A 91 -13.50 -4.89 5.41
CA ASN A 91 -14.01 -5.37 4.13
C ASN A 91 -13.50 -6.77 3.81
N PRO A 92 -14.20 -7.53 2.95
CA PRO A 92 -13.87 -8.93 2.68
C PRO A 92 -12.46 -9.15 2.11
N ASP A 93 -11.96 -8.19 1.35
CA ASP A 93 -10.65 -8.24 0.72
C ASP A 93 -10.08 -6.83 0.63
N CYS A 94 -8.95 -6.57 1.29
CA CYS A 94 -8.30 -5.27 1.27
C CYS A 94 -6.78 -5.41 1.14
N VAL A 95 -6.15 -4.36 0.63
CA VAL A 95 -4.70 -4.23 0.48
C VAL A 95 -4.22 -3.02 1.27
N GLU A 96 -3.12 -3.21 1.97
CA GLU A 96 -2.44 -2.17 2.72
C GLU A 96 -1.04 -1.94 2.16
N ILE A 97 -0.65 -0.69 2.01
CA ILE A 97 0.67 -0.27 1.55
C ILE A 97 1.29 0.57 2.67
N MET A 98 2.50 0.23 3.08
CA MET A 98 3.27 0.93 4.09
C MET A 98 4.59 1.41 3.48
N LEU A 99 4.81 2.71 3.49
CA LEU A 99 6.01 3.34 2.94
C LEU A 99 6.74 4.13 4.01
N GLN A 100 7.98 3.74 4.31
CA GLN A 100 8.90 4.49 5.15
C GLN A 100 10.09 4.94 4.33
N VAL A 101 10.32 6.23 4.31
CA VAL A 101 11.47 6.81 3.64
C VAL A 101 12.70 6.75 4.53
N LEU A 102 13.85 6.44 3.94
CA LEU A 102 15.13 6.38 4.63
C LEU A 102 16.05 7.53 4.18
N PRO A 103 16.96 8.00 5.05
CA PRO A 103 17.15 7.53 6.42
C PRO A 103 16.10 8.07 7.39
N ASP A 104 15.89 7.33 8.48
CA ASP A 104 15.13 7.85 9.60
C ASP A 104 15.80 9.10 10.17
N THR A 105 15.01 10.12 10.46
CA THR A 105 15.46 11.27 11.25
C THR A 105 14.89 11.17 12.66
N PRO A 106 15.43 11.90 13.66
CA PRO A 106 14.88 11.89 15.01
C PRO A 106 13.39 12.25 15.06
N GLU A 107 12.90 13.06 14.10
CA GLU A 107 11.52 13.52 14.03
C GLU A 107 10.58 12.48 13.40
N ASN A 108 11.09 11.55 12.61
CA ASN A 108 10.29 10.56 11.88
C ASN A 108 10.66 9.10 12.16
N ILE A 109 11.46 8.83 13.21
CA ILE A 109 11.81 7.47 13.59
C ILE A 109 10.56 6.61 13.75
N GLY A 110 10.53 5.52 12.96
CA GLY A 110 9.41 4.58 12.95
C GLY A 110 8.13 5.11 12.29
N SER A 111 8.15 6.34 11.78
CA SER A 111 7.01 6.91 11.07
C SER A 111 6.95 6.40 9.64
N TYR A 112 5.77 6.01 9.20
CA TYR A 112 5.52 5.59 7.82
C TYR A 112 4.13 6.02 7.35
N ALA A 113 4.00 6.23 6.04
CA ALA A 113 2.72 6.46 5.41
C ALA A 113 2.02 5.11 5.23
N HIS A 114 0.77 5.02 5.66
CA HIS A 114 -0.07 3.85 5.54
C HIS A 114 -1.26 4.17 4.65
N TYR A 115 -1.45 3.38 3.62
CA TYR A 115 -2.56 3.48 2.67
C TYR A 115 -3.28 2.15 2.65
N CYS A 116 -4.60 2.17 2.66
CA CYS A 116 -5.41 0.97 2.57
C CYS A 116 -6.55 1.16 1.59
N PHE A 117 -6.85 0.16 0.79
CA PHE A 117 -7.95 0.17 -0.16
C PHE A 117 -8.56 -1.24 -0.33
N ASP A 118 -9.79 -1.28 -0.83
CA ASP A 118 -10.50 -2.51 -1.17
C ASP A 118 -10.91 -2.55 -2.64
N PHE A 119 -11.52 -3.65 -3.03
CA PHE A 119 -12.04 -3.84 -4.39
C PHE A 119 -13.04 -2.75 -4.82
N ALA A 120 -13.86 -2.24 -3.93
CA ALA A 120 -14.84 -1.21 -4.25
C ALA A 120 -14.22 0.19 -4.40
N GLY A 121 -12.88 0.31 -4.25
CA GLY A 121 -12.15 1.57 -4.31
C GLY A 121 -12.33 2.44 -3.07
N ASN A 122 -12.78 1.87 -1.96
CA ASN A 122 -12.76 2.56 -0.69
C ASN A 122 -11.32 2.77 -0.25
N MET A 123 -11.05 3.93 0.34
CA MET A 123 -9.69 4.38 0.66
C MET A 123 -9.62 4.77 2.14
N PHE A 124 -8.48 4.46 2.75
CA PHE A 124 -8.09 4.92 4.07
C PHE A 124 -6.60 5.25 4.04
N ASP A 125 -6.20 6.32 4.70
CA ASP A 125 -4.79 6.63 4.91
C ASP A 125 -4.53 7.23 6.30
N GLU A 126 -3.32 7.04 6.80
CA GLU A 126 -2.87 7.62 8.06
C GLU A 126 -1.35 7.79 8.08
N ALA A 127 -0.86 8.68 8.94
CA ALA A 127 0.51 8.64 9.41
C ALA A 127 0.60 7.65 10.56
N ALA A 128 1.01 6.43 10.25
CA ALA A 128 1.15 5.39 11.25
C ALA A 128 2.37 5.65 12.14
N CYS A 129 2.42 5.09 13.29
CA CYS A 129 3.26 5.28 14.46
C CYS A 129 2.67 6.23 15.51
N ASN A 130 1.97 7.28 15.12
CA ASN A 130 1.32 8.21 16.05
C ASN A 130 -0.21 8.03 16.06
N GLY A 131 -0.72 7.10 15.22
CA GLY A 131 -2.16 6.94 15.01
C GLY A 131 -2.80 8.23 14.49
N ASN A 132 -2.05 9.00 13.67
CA ASN A 132 -2.55 10.25 13.14
C ASN A 132 -3.43 9.99 11.92
N VAL A 133 -4.66 9.64 12.19
CA VAL A 133 -5.72 9.42 11.18
C VAL A 133 -6.17 10.71 10.50
N PHE A 134 -5.66 11.86 10.91
CA PHE A 134 -5.94 13.14 10.27
C PHE A 134 -4.94 13.51 9.18
N TRP A 135 -3.87 12.77 9.07
CA TRP A 135 -2.94 12.92 7.97
C TRP A 135 -3.57 12.33 6.70
N SER A 136 -3.42 12.98 5.59
CA SER A 136 -3.88 12.48 4.31
C SER A 136 -2.81 12.63 3.24
N GLY A 137 -2.43 11.52 2.64
CA GLY A 137 -1.56 11.49 1.47
C GLY A 137 -2.28 11.95 0.21
N ASP A 138 -1.52 12.42 -0.76
CA ASP A 138 -2.03 12.66 -2.11
C ASP A 138 -1.87 11.38 -2.95
N TRP A 139 -2.92 10.59 -3.00
CA TRP A 139 -2.90 9.33 -3.74
C TRP A 139 -4.24 9.02 -4.39
N GLN A 140 -4.19 8.10 -5.34
CA GLN A 140 -5.36 7.65 -6.08
C GLN A 140 -5.32 6.13 -6.20
N VAL A 141 -6.48 5.51 -6.22
CA VAL A 141 -6.66 4.11 -6.55
C VAL A 141 -7.80 3.95 -7.55
N ARG A 142 -7.62 3.00 -8.47
CA ARG A 142 -8.67 2.50 -9.35
C ARG A 142 -8.63 0.99 -9.29
N THR A 143 -9.79 0.37 -9.36
CA THR A 143 -9.97 -1.08 -9.26
C THR A 143 -10.83 -1.59 -10.40
N ALA A 144 -10.58 -2.80 -10.84
CA ALA A 144 -11.36 -3.47 -11.87
C ALA A 144 -11.50 -4.97 -11.55
N PRO A 145 -12.62 -5.60 -11.92
CA PRO A 145 -12.75 -7.05 -11.83
C PRO A 145 -11.88 -7.72 -12.90
N THR A 146 -11.37 -8.92 -12.58
CA THR A 146 -10.67 -9.81 -13.51
C THR A 146 -11.36 -11.17 -13.54
N GLU A 147 -10.96 -12.05 -14.45
CA GLU A 147 -11.50 -13.43 -14.51
C GLU A 147 -11.18 -14.24 -13.27
N THR A 148 -10.07 -13.94 -12.58
CA THR A 148 -9.57 -14.70 -11.43
C THR A 148 -9.65 -13.97 -10.10
N GLY A 149 -10.15 -12.75 -10.09
CA GLY A 149 -10.21 -11.91 -8.89
C GLY A 149 -10.43 -10.44 -9.25
N TRP A 150 -9.49 -9.61 -8.90
CA TRP A 150 -9.53 -8.18 -9.19
C TRP A 150 -8.13 -7.60 -9.38
N SER A 151 -8.07 -6.45 -9.99
CA SER A 151 -6.85 -5.67 -10.13
C SER A 151 -7.03 -4.27 -9.58
N ALA A 152 -5.93 -3.63 -9.27
CA ALA A 152 -5.91 -2.24 -8.86
C ALA A 152 -4.68 -1.54 -9.39
N GLU A 153 -4.82 -0.24 -9.58
CA GLU A 153 -3.72 0.68 -9.86
C GLU A 153 -3.73 1.83 -8.89
N VAL A 154 -2.56 2.12 -8.34
CA VAL A 154 -2.33 3.13 -7.31
C VAL A 154 -1.27 4.09 -7.78
N PHE A 155 -1.50 5.39 -7.57
CA PHE A 155 -0.50 6.41 -7.73
C PHE A 155 -0.38 7.24 -6.47
N ILE A 156 0.84 7.33 -5.92
CA ILE A 156 1.15 8.04 -4.68
C ILE A 156 2.09 9.20 -5.02
N ARG A 157 1.62 10.44 -4.83
CA ARG A 157 2.43 11.65 -5.02
C ARG A 157 3.28 11.96 -3.79
N PRO A 158 4.41 12.67 -3.98
CA PRO A 158 5.29 13.08 -2.88
C PRO A 158 4.73 14.31 -2.13
N THR A 159 3.44 14.29 -1.84
CA THR A 159 2.73 15.34 -1.12
C THR A 159 1.76 14.75 -0.12
N ALA A 160 1.52 15.46 0.95
CA ALA A 160 0.47 15.14 1.90
C ALA A 160 -0.20 16.42 2.37
N THR A 161 -1.46 16.34 2.67
CA THR A 161 -2.24 17.41 3.25
C THR A 161 -2.74 17.03 4.62
N ASN A 162 -2.87 18.02 5.50
CA ASN A 162 -3.59 17.81 6.73
C ASN A 162 -5.07 18.13 6.51
N MET A 163 -5.92 17.14 6.74
CA MET A 163 -7.29 17.29 7.21
C MET A 163 -8.37 17.75 6.27
N THR A 164 -8.09 18.26 5.08
CA THR A 164 -9.16 18.78 4.22
C THR A 164 -10.20 17.72 3.87
N ARG A 165 -9.80 16.47 3.78
CA ARG A 165 -10.71 15.38 3.48
C ARG A 165 -11.57 14.98 4.67
N TYR A 166 -10.99 14.95 5.86
CA TYR A 166 -11.70 14.51 7.06
C TYR A 166 -12.65 15.59 7.58
N ALA A 167 -12.23 16.85 7.51
CA ALA A 167 -13.04 17.99 7.97
C ALA A 167 -14.35 18.17 7.17
N THR A 168 -14.35 17.79 5.90
CA THR A 168 -15.56 17.90 5.05
C THR A 168 -16.57 16.78 5.27
N GLN A 169 -16.24 15.75 6.02
CA GLN A 169 -17.06 14.56 6.18
C GLN A 169 -17.52 14.26 7.61
N VAL A 170 -16.83 14.82 8.60
CA VAL A 170 -17.25 14.72 9.98
C VAL A 170 -18.07 15.96 10.30
N GLU A 171 -19.39 15.81 10.27
CA GLU A 171 -20.34 16.85 10.62
C GLU A 171 -19.87 17.64 11.87
N ASP A 172 -19.70 18.95 11.72
CA ASP A 172 -19.52 19.95 12.77
C ASP A 172 -18.30 19.84 13.70
N LYS A 173 -17.28 19.06 13.40
CA LYS A 173 -16.05 19.09 14.19
C LYS A 173 -14.98 19.92 13.50
N MET A 174 -14.75 21.13 13.99
CA MET A 174 -13.57 21.90 13.63
C MET A 174 -12.33 21.23 14.23
N TYR A 175 -11.58 20.58 13.39
CA TYR A 175 -10.25 20.12 13.72
C TYR A 175 -9.25 21.23 13.39
N SER A 176 -8.16 21.28 14.14
CA SER A 176 -7.08 22.26 13.88
C SER A 176 -6.56 22.09 12.46
N THR A 177 -6.41 23.20 11.75
CA THR A 177 -5.75 23.25 10.44
C THR A 177 -4.22 23.33 10.58
N GLU A 178 -3.68 23.17 11.78
CA GLU A 178 -2.25 23.14 11.98
C GLU A 178 -1.67 21.91 11.26
N LYS A 179 -0.58 22.15 10.55
CA LYS A 179 0.16 21.13 9.82
C LYS A 179 0.79 20.17 10.83
N LEU A 180 0.12 19.05 11.06
CA LEU A 180 0.69 17.99 11.88
C LEU A 180 1.84 17.33 11.12
N PRO A 181 2.99 17.09 11.77
CA PRO A 181 4.07 16.38 11.12
C PRO A 181 3.64 14.95 10.79
N GLY A 182 3.94 14.51 9.60
CA GLY A 182 3.69 13.15 9.15
C GLY A 182 4.63 12.80 8.01
N PRO A 183 4.82 11.52 7.72
CA PRO A 183 5.68 11.07 6.66
C PRO A 183 5.13 11.55 5.32
N VAL A 184 5.95 12.26 4.57
CA VAL A 184 5.66 12.62 3.19
C VAL A 184 6.69 11.88 2.35
N PRO A 185 6.28 11.00 1.41
CA PRO A 185 7.22 10.41 0.47
C PRO A 185 7.98 11.54 -0.24
N PRO A 186 9.30 11.46 -0.38
CA PRO A 186 10.03 12.45 -1.16
C PRO A 186 9.72 12.28 -2.64
N VAL A 187 10.09 13.25 -3.45
CA VAL A 187 10.18 13.07 -4.90
C VAL A 187 11.09 11.87 -5.17
N PRO A 188 10.62 10.86 -5.90
CA PRO A 188 11.43 9.67 -6.15
C PRO A 188 12.65 9.98 -7.02
N GLU A 189 13.82 9.57 -6.56
CA GLU A 189 15.07 9.75 -7.26
C GLU A 189 15.90 8.45 -7.22
N ALA A 190 16.62 8.17 -8.29
CA ALA A 190 17.52 7.02 -8.34
C ALA A 190 18.56 7.06 -7.20
N GLY A 191 18.80 5.91 -6.59
CA GLY A 191 19.68 5.75 -5.43
C GLY A 191 19.00 5.90 -4.08
N GLN A 192 17.78 6.38 -4.02
CA GLN A 192 17.01 6.38 -2.75
C GLN A 192 16.70 4.97 -2.31
N GLN A 193 16.67 4.76 -0.99
CA GLN A 193 16.25 3.52 -0.36
C GLN A 193 15.00 3.80 0.50
N TRP A 194 14.00 2.95 0.33
CA TRP A 194 12.78 3.02 1.10
C TRP A 194 12.49 1.68 1.73
N LYS A 195 11.84 1.68 2.88
CA LYS A 195 11.24 0.49 3.45
C LYS A 195 9.79 0.40 3.02
N VAL A 196 9.42 -0.75 2.53
CA VAL A 196 8.08 -1.02 1.99
C VAL A 196 7.53 -2.29 2.62
N ASN A 197 6.28 -2.28 2.98
CA ASN A 197 5.51 -3.48 3.17
C ASN A 197 4.20 -3.36 2.40
N VAL A 198 3.79 -4.47 1.81
CA VAL A 198 2.47 -4.61 1.22
C VAL A 198 1.81 -5.79 1.88
N HIS A 199 0.60 -5.59 2.31
CA HIS A 199 -0.19 -6.56 3.04
C HIS A 199 -1.54 -6.75 2.37
N ARG A 200 -1.99 -7.98 2.21
CA ARG A 200 -3.35 -8.30 1.78
C ARG A 200 -4.05 -9.08 2.85
N ILE A 201 -5.25 -8.69 3.16
CA ILE A 201 -6.13 -9.37 4.10
C ILE A 201 -7.37 -9.83 3.35
N GLU A 202 -7.55 -11.15 3.26
CA GLU A 202 -8.79 -11.77 2.79
C GLU A 202 -9.62 -12.15 4.02
N ASN A 203 -10.43 -11.23 4.50
CA ASN A 203 -11.20 -11.40 5.74
C ASN A 203 -12.16 -12.60 5.70
N SER A 204 -12.69 -12.93 4.53
CA SER A 204 -13.62 -14.05 4.36
C SER A 204 -12.99 -15.42 4.65
N SER A 205 -11.69 -15.57 4.42
CA SER A 205 -10.91 -16.79 4.67
C SER A 205 -9.96 -16.68 5.84
N GLY A 206 -9.72 -15.47 6.34
CA GLY A 206 -8.67 -15.17 7.32
C GLY A 206 -7.25 -15.27 6.74
N LYS A 207 -7.11 -15.36 5.43
CA LYS A 207 -5.83 -15.44 4.74
C LYS A 207 -5.14 -14.07 4.76
N ILE A 208 -3.87 -14.09 5.08
CA ILE A 208 -3.00 -12.92 5.11
C ILE A 208 -1.78 -13.18 4.24
N GLN A 209 -1.50 -12.26 3.35
CA GLN A 209 -0.28 -12.25 2.54
C GLN A 209 0.53 -10.98 2.81
N SER A 210 1.85 -11.05 2.67
CA SER A 210 2.74 -9.91 2.90
C SER A 210 4.00 -10.02 2.04
N TRP A 211 4.54 -8.88 1.59
CA TRP A 211 5.86 -8.84 0.96
C TRP A 211 6.99 -8.78 1.99
N GLY A 212 6.81 -8.02 3.06
CA GLY A 212 7.69 -8.04 4.21
C GLY A 212 7.36 -9.22 5.14
N ARG A 213 7.73 -9.13 6.41
CA ARG A 213 7.26 -10.11 7.39
C ARG A 213 5.80 -9.84 7.73
N GLY A 214 4.98 -10.85 7.58
CA GLY A 214 3.57 -10.80 7.87
C GLY A 214 3.21 -11.09 9.34
N GLY A 215 1.96 -11.41 9.57
CA GLY A 215 1.39 -11.70 10.88
C GLY A 215 1.15 -10.43 11.70
N PHE A 216 1.06 -10.56 13.01
CA PHE A 216 0.72 -9.43 13.91
C PHE A 216 1.76 -8.30 13.97
N LYS A 217 2.89 -8.43 13.26
CA LYS A 217 3.99 -7.47 13.29
C LYS A 217 4.15 -6.68 11.99
N PHE A 218 3.22 -6.80 11.08
CA PHE A 218 3.31 -6.18 9.76
C PHE A 218 3.35 -4.64 9.79
N HIS A 219 2.91 -4.02 10.87
CA HIS A 219 3.02 -2.59 11.14
C HIS A 219 4.37 -2.13 11.73
N LEU A 220 5.32 -3.03 11.95
CA LEU A 220 6.64 -2.65 12.46
C LEU A 220 7.62 -2.42 11.31
N PRO A 221 8.17 -1.20 11.13
CA PRO A 221 9.13 -0.91 10.05
C PRO A 221 10.37 -1.80 10.04
N SER A 222 10.73 -2.39 11.18
CA SER A 222 11.80 -3.39 11.27
C SER A 222 11.51 -4.70 10.53
N TYR A 223 10.27 -4.90 10.11
CA TYR A 223 9.80 -6.07 9.34
C TYR A 223 9.48 -5.74 7.87
N PHE A 224 9.63 -4.48 7.47
CA PHE A 224 9.44 -4.07 6.08
C PHE A 224 10.64 -4.54 5.23
N GLY A 225 10.37 -4.88 3.98
CA GLY A 225 11.41 -5.08 2.99
C GLY A 225 12.07 -3.75 2.60
N THR A 226 13.17 -3.82 1.87
CA THR A 226 13.87 -2.62 1.38
C THR A 226 13.80 -2.59 -0.14
N VAL A 227 13.43 -1.45 -0.69
CA VAL A 227 13.52 -1.17 -2.12
C VAL A 227 14.57 -0.09 -2.38
N GLU A 228 15.27 -0.21 -3.51
CA GLU A 228 16.21 0.80 -4.01
C GLU A 228 15.72 1.29 -5.38
N LEU A 229 15.58 2.59 -5.55
CA LEU A 229 15.16 3.20 -6.81
C LEU A 229 16.34 3.24 -7.78
N LYS A 230 16.14 2.82 -9.02
CA LYS A 230 17.18 2.74 -10.10
C LYS A 230 16.86 3.66 -11.25
#